data_8f2dc25d919e229fb0d69569fc2dfac9
#
_entry.id   8f2dc25d919e229fb0d69569fc2dfac9
#
_cell.length_a   1.000
_cell.length_b   1.000
_cell.length_c   1.000
_cell.angle_alpha   90.00
_cell.angle_beta   90.00
_cell.angle_gamma   90.00
#
_symmetry.space_group_name_H-M   'P 1'
#
loop_
_entity.id
_entity.type
_entity.pdbx_description
1 polymer ?
#
loop_
_entity_poly.entity_id
_entity_poly.type
_entity_poly.pdbx_seq_one_letter_code
_entity_poly.pdbx_strand_id
1 'polypeptide(L)'
;MSDIIFLLEENGHGITFEYNRCHIEMYGQLTEINLRQKYFRKRDKDALGYGSERYEKSELLEFQIGSYARKGWMDKKTKRLEDYLMTIYEYLDKDSRQWADLREEQRIQEERNRIQKEKEVEIAKKKALEAEKFNQLILDAEKHQKAIMIRSYLNTLGKKLNHKEEFQGQKLQEYLNWASQKANEIDPLEKDHE
;
A
#
# COMPACT_ATOMS: atom_id res chain seq x y z
N MET A 1 -34.52 -25.36 5.47
CA MET A 1 -33.95 -24.00 5.62
C MET A 1 -34.21 -23.42 6.99
N SER A 2 -35.42 -23.49 7.52
CA SER A 2 -35.73 -22.98 8.88
C SER A 2 -34.80 -23.52 9.96
N ASP A 3 -34.49 -24.81 9.94
CA ASP A 3 -33.69 -25.46 10.99
C ASP A 3 -32.23 -24.96 11.03
N ILE A 4 -31.64 -24.69 9.86
CA ILE A 4 -30.25 -24.10 9.81
C ILE A 4 -30.29 -22.66 10.29
N ILE A 5 -31.33 -21.88 9.96
CA ILE A 5 -31.51 -20.51 10.43
C ILE A 5 -31.59 -20.50 11.95
N PHE A 6 -32.45 -21.35 12.50
CA PHE A 6 -32.65 -21.47 13.95
C PHE A 6 -31.34 -21.83 14.68
N LEU A 7 -30.61 -22.80 14.14
CA LEU A 7 -29.30 -23.20 14.68
C LEU A 7 -28.28 -22.07 14.65
N LEU A 8 -28.24 -21.25 13.60
CA LEU A 8 -27.37 -20.11 13.48
C LEU A 8 -27.71 -19.01 14.49
N GLU A 9 -29.01 -18.67 14.59
CA GLU A 9 -29.51 -17.63 15.52
C GLU A 9 -29.27 -18.04 16.99
N GLU A 10 -29.51 -19.31 17.34
CA GLU A 10 -29.23 -19.85 18.68
C GLU A 10 -27.76 -19.72 19.07
N ASN A 11 -26.84 -19.74 18.09
CA ASN A 11 -25.40 -19.58 18.29
C ASN A 11 -24.92 -18.13 18.05
N GLY A 12 -25.83 -17.16 17.95
CA GLY A 12 -25.51 -15.74 17.83
C GLY A 12 -25.05 -15.29 16.44
N HIS A 13 -25.39 -16.07 15.41
CA HIS A 13 -25.09 -15.77 14.01
C HIS A 13 -26.33 -15.34 13.25
N GLY A 14 -26.14 -14.57 12.16
CA GLY A 14 -27.25 -14.01 11.39
C GLY A 14 -27.31 -14.47 9.94
N ILE A 15 -28.42 -14.14 9.29
CA ILE A 15 -28.59 -14.28 7.86
C ILE A 15 -28.90 -12.91 7.27
N THR A 16 -28.19 -12.58 6.19
CA THR A 16 -28.31 -11.32 5.47
C THR A 16 -28.57 -11.59 3.99
N PHE A 17 -29.38 -10.72 3.38
CA PHE A 17 -29.64 -10.77 1.95
C PHE A 17 -28.97 -9.57 1.28
N GLU A 18 -27.92 -9.84 0.51
CA GLU A 18 -27.20 -8.84 -0.26
C GLU A 18 -27.09 -9.27 -1.72
N TYR A 19 -27.23 -8.32 -2.64
CA TYR A 19 -27.12 -8.56 -4.09
C TYR A 19 -28.01 -9.70 -4.61
N ASN A 20 -29.23 -9.82 -4.06
CA ASN A 20 -30.17 -10.92 -4.34
C ASN A 20 -29.65 -12.32 -3.98
N ARG A 21 -28.72 -12.42 -3.04
CA ARG A 21 -28.15 -13.66 -2.54
C ARG A 21 -28.31 -13.76 -1.04
N CYS A 22 -28.43 -14.98 -0.56
CA CYS A 22 -28.51 -15.27 0.86
C CYS A 22 -27.10 -15.51 1.41
N HIS A 23 -26.75 -14.79 2.47
CA HIS A 23 -25.47 -14.92 3.14
C HIS A 23 -25.67 -15.25 4.61
N ILE A 24 -24.82 -16.11 5.15
CA ILE A 24 -24.68 -16.32 6.58
C ILE A 24 -23.58 -15.38 7.08
N GLU A 25 -23.87 -14.64 8.13
CA GLU A 25 -22.92 -13.77 8.82
C GLU A 25 -22.39 -14.45 10.08
N MET A 26 -21.10 -14.83 10.06
CA MET A 26 -20.41 -15.45 11.19
C MET A 26 -19.02 -14.78 11.34
N TYR A 27 -18.70 -14.33 12.56
CA TYR A 27 -17.42 -13.68 12.88
C TYR A 27 -17.06 -12.52 11.94
N GLY A 28 -18.08 -11.75 11.48
CA GLY A 28 -17.92 -10.67 10.49
C GLY A 28 -17.56 -11.15 9.09
N GLN A 29 -17.75 -12.43 8.79
CA GLN A 29 -17.63 -13.03 7.46
C GLN A 29 -19.02 -13.30 6.88
N LEU A 30 -19.24 -12.81 5.65
CA LEU A 30 -20.42 -13.13 4.85
C LEU A 30 -20.11 -14.34 3.97
N THR A 31 -20.81 -15.43 4.19
CA THR A 31 -20.69 -16.65 3.41
C THR A 31 -21.96 -16.88 2.61
N GLU A 32 -21.84 -16.80 1.28
CA GLU A 32 -22.98 -17.06 0.39
C GLU A 32 -23.46 -18.52 0.52
N ILE A 33 -24.76 -18.67 0.67
CA ILE A 33 -25.43 -19.98 0.70
C ILE A 33 -26.54 -20.04 -0.33
N ASN A 34 -26.79 -21.22 -0.84
CA ASN A 34 -27.87 -21.48 -1.76
C ASN A 34 -28.52 -22.83 -1.47
N LEU A 35 -29.85 -22.83 -1.31
CA LEU A 35 -30.67 -24.04 -1.24
C LEU A 35 -31.47 -24.16 -2.54
N ARG A 36 -31.17 -25.17 -3.30
CA ARG A 36 -31.80 -25.37 -4.59
C ARG A 36 -32.26 -26.79 -4.81
N GLN A 37 -33.22 -26.97 -5.74
CA GLN A 37 -33.59 -28.25 -6.26
C GLN A 37 -32.48 -28.77 -7.19
N LYS A 38 -32.10 -30.03 -7.04
CA LYS A 38 -31.07 -30.68 -7.89
C LYS A 38 -31.64 -30.89 -9.30
N TYR A 39 -30.81 -30.64 -10.29
CA TYR A 39 -31.10 -30.95 -11.69
C TYR A 39 -30.23 -32.11 -12.15
N PHE A 40 -30.86 -33.06 -12.86
CA PHE A 40 -30.14 -34.13 -13.55
C PHE A 40 -29.94 -33.75 -15.02
N ARG A 41 -28.69 -33.85 -15.48
CA ARG A 41 -28.34 -33.65 -16.87
C ARG A 41 -28.61 -34.96 -17.61
N LYS A 42 -29.53 -34.96 -18.57
CA LYS A 42 -29.75 -36.06 -19.51
C LYS A 42 -29.17 -35.66 -20.88
N ARG A 43 -28.49 -36.61 -21.48
CA ARG A 43 -27.99 -36.47 -22.84
C ARG A 43 -28.86 -37.34 -23.75
N ASP A 44 -29.66 -36.67 -24.58
CA ASP A 44 -30.47 -37.32 -25.58
C ASP A 44 -29.71 -37.17 -26.94
N LYS A 45 -29.73 -38.24 -27.74
CA LYS A 45 -29.24 -38.17 -29.13
C LYS A 45 -30.43 -38.05 -30.04
N ASP A 46 -30.41 -37.10 -30.95
CA ASP A 46 -31.44 -36.99 -31.98
C ASP A 46 -31.30 -38.10 -33.04
N ALA A 47 -32.23 -38.17 -33.98
CA ALA A 47 -32.22 -39.16 -35.06
C ALA A 47 -30.98 -39.06 -35.98
N LEU A 48 -30.26 -37.93 -35.93
CA LEU A 48 -29.07 -37.67 -36.72
C LEU A 48 -27.78 -37.88 -35.89
N GLY A 49 -27.91 -38.32 -34.62
CA GLY A 49 -26.78 -38.61 -33.73
C GLY A 49 -26.19 -37.39 -33.00
N TYR A 50 -26.77 -36.20 -33.16
CA TYR A 50 -26.33 -35.01 -32.43
C TYR A 50 -26.85 -35.08 -30.98
N GLY A 51 -25.93 -34.82 -30.04
CA GLY A 51 -26.24 -34.82 -28.63
C GLY A 51 -26.93 -33.53 -28.21
N SER A 52 -28.17 -33.61 -27.70
CA SER A 52 -28.80 -32.51 -26.96
C SER A 52 -28.72 -32.74 -25.45
N GLU A 53 -28.60 -31.70 -24.68
CA GLU A 53 -28.55 -31.76 -23.24
C GLU A 53 -29.86 -31.19 -22.69
N ARG A 54 -30.52 -31.99 -21.89
CA ARG A 54 -31.73 -31.58 -21.17
C ARG A 54 -31.51 -31.68 -19.67
N TYR A 55 -31.96 -30.69 -18.92
CA TYR A 55 -31.89 -30.65 -17.49
C TYR A 55 -33.28 -30.96 -16.91
N GLU A 56 -33.40 -32.04 -16.19
CA GLU A 56 -34.62 -32.41 -15.50
C GLU A 56 -34.54 -32.13 -14.01
N LYS A 57 -35.58 -31.49 -13.45
CA LYS A 57 -35.68 -31.25 -12.02
C LYS A 57 -35.84 -32.60 -11.30
N SER A 58 -35.11 -32.78 -10.20
CA SER A 58 -35.31 -33.90 -9.28
C SER A 58 -36.11 -33.44 -8.06
N GLU A 59 -36.58 -34.37 -7.25
CA GLU A 59 -37.18 -34.07 -5.94
C GLU A 59 -36.13 -33.85 -4.84
N LEU A 60 -34.84 -33.97 -5.17
CA LEU A 60 -33.76 -33.85 -4.23
C LEU A 60 -33.35 -32.40 -4.04
N LEU A 61 -33.12 -32.02 -2.81
CA LEU A 61 -32.55 -30.70 -2.44
C LEU A 61 -31.06 -30.76 -2.33
N GLU A 62 -30.42 -29.64 -2.64
CA GLU A 62 -28.98 -29.44 -2.54
C GLU A 62 -28.70 -28.11 -1.83
N PHE A 63 -27.95 -28.16 -0.73
CA PHE A 63 -27.46 -27.01 -0.02
C PHE A 63 -26.02 -26.76 -0.45
N GLN A 64 -25.70 -25.54 -0.90
CA GLN A 64 -24.39 -25.15 -1.42
C GLN A 64 -23.84 -23.95 -0.68
N ILE A 65 -22.52 -23.92 -0.53
CA ILE A 65 -21.76 -22.82 0.05
C ILE A 65 -20.86 -22.22 -1.03
N GLY A 66 -20.88 -20.88 -1.13
CA GLY A 66 -20.11 -20.09 -2.08
C GLY A 66 -20.73 -20.04 -3.48
N SER A 67 -20.43 -18.99 -4.23
CA SER A 67 -20.98 -18.67 -5.55
C SER A 67 -20.83 -19.79 -6.59
N TYR A 68 -19.79 -20.61 -6.44
CA TYR A 68 -19.48 -21.70 -7.37
C TYR A 68 -19.63 -23.09 -6.72
N ALA A 69 -20.51 -23.21 -5.70
CA ALA A 69 -20.73 -24.46 -4.97
C ALA A 69 -19.40 -25.07 -4.45
N ARG A 70 -18.56 -24.23 -3.79
CA ARG A 70 -17.28 -24.63 -3.19
C ARG A 70 -17.44 -25.88 -2.32
N LYS A 71 -18.55 -26.00 -1.61
CA LYS A 71 -18.97 -27.15 -0.83
C LYS A 71 -20.46 -27.31 -0.93
N GLY A 72 -20.92 -28.55 -0.97
CA GLY A 72 -22.35 -28.85 -1.03
C GLY A 72 -22.72 -30.14 -0.34
N TRP A 73 -23.95 -30.19 0.15
CA TRP A 73 -24.64 -31.37 0.69
C TRP A 73 -25.92 -31.55 -0.08
N MET A 74 -26.28 -32.79 -0.30
CA MET A 74 -27.39 -33.14 -1.14
C MET A 74 -28.20 -34.29 -0.50
N ASP A 75 -29.51 -34.23 -0.68
CA ASP A 75 -30.37 -35.36 -0.36
C ASP A 75 -29.94 -36.64 -1.05
N LYS A 76 -29.92 -37.72 -0.29
CA LYS A 76 -29.69 -39.08 -0.75
C LYS A 76 -30.88 -39.95 -0.39
N LYS A 77 -30.98 -41.13 -0.98
CA LYS A 77 -32.04 -42.09 -0.67
C LYS A 77 -32.08 -42.47 0.81
N THR A 78 -30.93 -42.49 1.47
CA THR A 78 -30.74 -42.94 2.87
C THR A 78 -30.47 -41.84 3.85
N LYS A 79 -30.25 -40.59 3.38
CA LYS A 79 -29.85 -39.46 4.22
C LYS A 79 -30.40 -38.16 3.64
N ARG A 80 -31.17 -37.42 4.42
CA ARG A 80 -31.75 -36.14 4.06
C ARG A 80 -30.83 -34.97 4.42
N LEU A 81 -31.13 -33.79 3.90
CA LEU A 81 -30.36 -32.58 4.23
C LEU A 81 -30.43 -32.25 5.71
N GLU A 82 -31.53 -32.50 6.35
CA GLU A 82 -31.71 -32.32 7.79
C GLU A 82 -30.70 -33.12 8.61
N ASP A 83 -30.32 -34.30 8.14
CA ASP A 83 -29.31 -35.15 8.79
C ASP A 83 -27.88 -34.59 8.68
N TYR A 84 -27.67 -33.58 7.86
CA TYR A 84 -26.39 -32.91 7.69
C TYR A 84 -26.28 -31.57 8.42
N LEU A 85 -27.35 -31.10 9.11
CA LEU A 85 -27.37 -29.77 9.72
C LEU A 85 -26.16 -29.46 10.59
N MET A 86 -25.80 -30.36 11.51
CA MET A 86 -24.63 -30.17 12.36
C MET A 86 -23.35 -30.14 11.55
N THR A 87 -23.21 -31.00 10.55
CA THR A 87 -22.03 -31.05 9.68
C THR A 87 -21.90 -29.78 8.84
N ILE A 88 -23.02 -29.21 8.39
CA ILE A 88 -23.06 -27.93 7.67
C ILE A 88 -22.64 -26.80 8.60
N TYR A 89 -23.20 -26.75 9.81
CA TYR A 89 -22.89 -25.74 10.81
C TYR A 89 -21.39 -25.79 11.21
N GLU A 90 -20.87 -26.96 11.56
CA GLU A 90 -19.45 -27.14 11.92
C GLU A 90 -18.50 -26.71 10.79
N TYR A 91 -18.88 -26.99 9.55
CA TYR A 91 -18.11 -26.54 8.40
C TYR A 91 -18.12 -25.01 8.27
N LEU A 92 -19.29 -24.38 8.41
CA LEU A 92 -19.45 -22.91 8.33
C LEU A 92 -18.71 -22.23 9.48
N ASP A 93 -18.84 -22.73 10.70
CA ASP A 93 -18.15 -22.20 11.88
C ASP A 93 -16.64 -22.23 11.68
N LYS A 94 -16.10 -23.39 11.31
CA LYS A 94 -14.66 -23.56 11.07
C LYS A 94 -14.14 -22.67 9.94
N ASP A 95 -14.84 -22.63 8.81
CA ASP A 95 -14.46 -21.84 7.66
C ASP A 95 -14.47 -20.33 7.98
N SER A 96 -15.53 -19.89 8.66
CA SER A 96 -15.68 -18.46 9.04
C SER A 96 -14.67 -18.02 10.08
N ARG A 97 -14.29 -18.87 11.05
CA ARG A 97 -13.20 -18.60 12.01
C ARG A 97 -11.86 -18.47 11.30
N GLN A 98 -11.55 -19.38 10.39
CA GLN A 98 -10.29 -19.29 9.61
C GLN A 98 -10.18 -17.97 8.84
N TRP A 99 -11.26 -17.51 8.23
CA TRP A 99 -11.29 -16.23 7.55
C TRP A 99 -11.18 -15.03 8.51
N ALA A 100 -11.74 -15.13 9.72
CA ALA A 100 -11.60 -14.10 10.74
C ALA A 100 -10.13 -13.98 11.20
N ASP A 101 -9.49 -15.12 11.49
CA ASP A 101 -8.09 -15.17 11.90
C ASP A 101 -7.16 -14.62 10.81
N LEU A 102 -7.37 -15.00 9.55
CA LEU A 102 -6.58 -14.48 8.41
C LEU A 102 -6.72 -12.96 8.27
N ARG A 103 -7.91 -12.40 8.44
CA ARG A 103 -8.12 -10.95 8.38
C ARG A 103 -7.41 -10.23 9.52
N GLU A 104 -7.44 -10.80 10.71
CA GLU A 104 -6.72 -10.21 11.85
C GLU A 104 -5.21 -10.25 11.64
N GLU A 105 -4.67 -11.35 11.14
CA GLU A 105 -3.25 -11.44 10.77
C GLU A 105 -2.87 -10.42 9.69
N GLN A 106 -3.69 -10.27 8.66
CA GLN A 106 -3.48 -9.26 7.60
C GLN A 106 -3.49 -7.85 8.19
N ARG A 107 -4.47 -7.51 9.05
CA ARG A 107 -4.56 -6.21 9.71
C ARG A 107 -3.32 -5.89 10.54
N ILE A 108 -2.82 -6.88 11.31
CA ILE A 108 -1.61 -6.72 12.11
C ILE A 108 -0.39 -6.52 11.20
N GLN A 109 -0.30 -7.26 10.11
CA GLN A 109 0.82 -7.13 9.17
C GLN A 109 0.81 -5.80 8.43
N GLU A 110 -0.36 -5.32 8.02
CA GLU A 110 -0.52 -4.00 7.40
C GLU A 110 -0.09 -2.88 8.34
N GLU A 111 -0.49 -2.96 9.62
CA GLU A 111 -0.08 -1.99 10.63
C GLU A 111 1.44 -1.97 10.85
N ARG A 112 2.06 -3.16 10.93
CA ARG A 112 3.53 -3.27 11.03
C ARG A 112 4.23 -2.65 9.82
N ASN A 113 3.72 -2.93 8.62
CA ASN A 113 4.27 -2.37 7.39
C ASN A 113 4.12 -0.84 7.33
N ARG A 114 2.99 -0.30 7.82
CA ARG A 114 2.77 1.14 7.92
C ARG A 114 3.80 1.81 8.83
N ILE A 115 3.95 1.29 10.05
CA ILE A 115 4.91 1.80 11.03
C ILE A 115 6.35 1.73 10.49
N GLN A 116 6.69 0.63 9.82
CA GLN A 116 8.02 0.49 9.23
C GLN A 116 8.29 1.51 8.13
N LYS A 117 7.33 1.73 7.23
CA LYS A 117 7.43 2.75 6.18
C LYS A 117 7.56 4.17 6.75
N GLU A 118 6.80 4.49 7.80
CA GLU A 118 6.90 5.79 8.46
C GLU A 118 8.31 6.04 9.03
N LYS A 119 8.89 5.03 9.70
CA LYS A 119 10.28 5.10 10.20
C LYS A 119 11.30 5.28 9.08
N GLU A 120 11.16 4.55 7.99
CA GLU A 120 12.05 4.66 6.82
C GLU A 120 11.99 6.05 6.18
N VAL A 121 10.79 6.61 6.05
CA VAL A 121 10.60 7.99 5.54
C VAL A 121 11.25 9.02 6.48
N GLU A 122 11.10 8.85 7.80
CA GLU A 122 11.72 9.77 8.77
C GLU A 122 13.26 9.72 8.70
N ILE A 123 13.82 8.50 8.63
CA ILE A 123 15.28 8.32 8.48
C ILE A 123 15.78 8.93 7.16
N ALA A 124 15.04 8.71 6.06
CA ALA A 124 15.40 9.28 4.77
C ALA A 124 15.37 10.82 4.78
N LYS A 125 14.37 11.43 5.43
CA LYS A 125 14.29 12.88 5.60
C LYS A 125 15.47 13.44 6.42
N LYS A 126 15.84 12.79 7.51
CA LYS A 126 16.99 13.19 8.34
C LYS A 126 18.30 13.13 7.53
N LYS A 127 18.52 12.05 6.78
CA LYS A 127 19.71 11.90 5.92
C LYS A 127 19.74 12.94 4.79
N ALA A 128 18.60 13.23 4.17
CA ALA A 128 18.53 14.26 3.12
C ALA A 128 18.86 15.65 3.68
N LEU A 129 18.33 16.02 4.83
CA LEU A 129 18.62 17.28 5.49
C LEU A 129 20.11 17.41 5.89
N GLU A 130 20.71 16.33 6.38
CA GLU A 130 22.14 16.29 6.70
C GLU A 130 23.01 16.46 5.45
N ALA A 131 22.67 15.77 4.36
CA ALA A 131 23.35 15.91 3.08
C ALA A 131 23.26 17.34 2.52
N GLU A 132 22.08 17.97 2.63
CA GLU A 132 21.88 19.35 2.22
C GLU A 132 22.75 20.33 3.03
N LYS A 133 22.77 20.18 4.36
CA LYS A 133 23.65 20.97 5.25
C LYS A 133 25.12 20.78 4.92
N PHE A 134 25.53 19.56 4.63
CA PHE A 134 26.90 19.27 4.26
C PHE A 134 27.29 19.89 2.91
N ASN A 135 26.43 19.82 1.92
CA ASN A 135 26.62 20.45 0.62
C ASN A 135 26.72 21.98 0.76
N GLN A 136 25.89 22.59 1.59
CA GLN A 136 25.94 24.03 1.86
C GLN A 136 27.27 24.40 2.53
N LEU A 137 27.76 23.62 3.50
CA LEU A 137 29.05 23.83 4.13
C LEU A 137 30.20 23.79 3.13
N ILE A 138 30.19 22.85 2.18
CA ILE A 138 31.20 22.76 1.11
C ILE A 138 31.18 24.03 0.25
N LEU A 139 29.99 24.46 -0.19
CA LEU A 139 29.83 25.66 -1.01
C LEU A 139 30.32 26.91 -0.29
N ASP A 140 30.08 27.05 0.98
CA ASP A 140 30.50 28.19 1.78
C ASP A 140 32.02 28.16 2.01
N ALA A 141 32.61 26.99 2.26
CA ALA A 141 34.04 26.82 2.35
C ALA A 141 34.76 27.17 1.03
N GLU A 142 34.22 26.76 -0.11
CA GLU A 142 34.75 27.11 -1.43
C GLU A 142 34.68 28.62 -1.70
N LYS A 143 33.59 29.28 -1.36
CA LYS A 143 33.43 30.74 -1.50
C LYS A 143 34.45 31.48 -0.62
N HIS A 144 34.57 31.07 0.63
CA HIS A 144 35.59 31.65 1.54
C HIS A 144 36.99 31.47 1.01
N GLN A 145 37.36 30.29 0.52
CA GLN A 145 38.65 30.03 -0.07
C GLN A 145 38.94 30.95 -1.28
N LYS A 146 37.92 31.12 -2.18
CA LYS A 146 38.04 32.06 -3.32
C LYS A 146 38.27 33.51 -2.86
N ALA A 147 37.56 33.97 -1.82
CA ALA A 147 37.74 35.29 -1.25
C ALA A 147 39.17 35.49 -0.70
N ILE A 148 39.70 34.51 0.05
CA ILE A 148 41.09 34.54 0.53
C ILE A 148 42.10 34.62 -0.63
N MET A 149 41.89 33.82 -1.68
CA MET A 149 42.79 33.85 -2.86
C MET A 149 42.78 35.22 -3.54
N ILE A 150 41.60 35.84 -3.70
CA ILE A 150 41.47 37.19 -4.28
C ILE A 150 42.21 38.21 -3.39
N ARG A 151 41.97 38.26 -2.09
CA ARG A 151 42.62 39.16 -1.15
C ARG A 151 44.12 38.98 -1.17
N SER A 152 44.65 37.75 -1.21
CA SER A 152 46.08 37.47 -1.32
C SER A 152 46.68 37.98 -2.63
N TYR A 153 45.98 37.78 -3.75
CA TYR A 153 46.37 38.33 -5.06
C TYR A 153 46.41 39.85 -5.05
N LEU A 154 45.39 40.54 -4.52
CA LEU A 154 45.32 41.99 -4.44
C LEU A 154 46.46 42.58 -3.59
N ASN A 155 46.79 41.95 -2.47
CA ASN A 155 47.92 42.34 -1.63
C ASN A 155 49.25 42.24 -2.41
N THR A 156 49.45 41.15 -3.15
CA THR A 156 50.64 40.95 -3.98
C THR A 156 50.70 41.95 -5.13
N LEU A 157 49.56 42.21 -5.78
CA LEU A 157 49.44 43.17 -6.86
C LEU A 157 49.74 44.59 -6.40
N GLY A 158 49.15 45.02 -5.28
CA GLY A 158 49.44 46.34 -4.68
C GLY A 158 50.91 46.57 -4.35
N LYS A 159 51.58 45.55 -3.79
CA LYS A 159 53.05 45.62 -3.50
C LYS A 159 53.87 45.73 -4.75
N LYS A 160 53.54 44.99 -5.83
CA LYS A 160 54.27 44.98 -7.09
C LYS A 160 54.08 46.26 -7.93
N LEU A 161 52.88 46.82 -7.88
CA LEU A 161 52.53 47.98 -8.70
C LEU A 161 52.49 49.30 -7.92
N ASN A 162 53.08 49.34 -6.75
CA ASN A 162 53.09 50.53 -5.85
C ASN A 162 53.58 51.83 -6.51
N HIS A 163 54.29 51.73 -7.66
CA HIS A 163 54.81 52.86 -8.42
C HIS A 163 54.01 53.20 -9.69
N LYS A 164 52.87 52.48 -9.94
CA LYS A 164 52.04 52.72 -11.10
C LYS A 164 50.69 53.36 -10.68
N GLU A 165 50.32 54.43 -11.37
CA GLU A 165 49.08 55.14 -11.12
C GLU A 165 47.84 54.42 -11.77
N GLU A 166 48.05 53.67 -12.87
CA GLU A 166 47.06 53.00 -13.63
C GLU A 166 47.26 51.49 -13.80
N PHE A 167 46.17 50.74 -13.75
CA PHE A 167 46.12 49.32 -14.00
C PHE A 167 44.80 48.99 -14.74
N GLN A 168 44.89 48.26 -15.87
CA GLN A 168 43.76 47.87 -16.69
C GLN A 168 42.81 49.01 -17.10
N GLY A 169 43.39 50.21 -17.41
CA GLY A 169 42.60 51.37 -17.90
C GLY A 169 41.84 52.15 -16.83
N GLN A 170 42.11 51.88 -15.54
CA GLN A 170 41.57 52.64 -14.40
C GLN A 170 42.65 52.87 -13.34
N LYS A 171 42.37 53.78 -12.40
CA LYS A 171 43.31 54.01 -11.28
C LYS A 171 43.50 52.73 -10.46
N LEU A 172 44.74 52.41 -10.17
CA LEU A 172 45.09 51.21 -9.42
C LEU A 172 44.31 51.08 -8.08
N GLN A 173 44.15 52.18 -7.38
CA GLN A 173 43.45 52.20 -6.10
C GLN A 173 41.95 51.91 -6.27
N GLU A 174 41.34 52.41 -7.34
CA GLU A 174 39.92 52.12 -7.64
C GLU A 174 39.68 50.62 -7.96
N TYR A 175 40.62 50.04 -8.74
CA TYR A 175 40.61 48.60 -9.02
C TYR A 175 40.76 47.76 -7.74
N LEU A 176 41.72 48.10 -6.87
CA LEU A 176 41.93 47.37 -5.62
C LEU A 176 40.72 47.44 -4.69
N ASN A 177 40.10 48.61 -4.57
CA ASN A 177 38.90 48.81 -3.77
C ASN A 177 37.71 48.00 -4.31
N TRP A 178 37.46 48.08 -5.62
CA TRP A 178 36.37 47.32 -6.28
C TRP A 178 36.60 45.82 -6.11
N ALA A 179 37.78 45.30 -6.36
CA ALA A 179 38.08 43.88 -6.26
C ALA A 179 38.01 43.38 -4.81
N SER A 180 38.43 44.21 -3.82
CA SER A 180 38.27 43.90 -2.40
C SER A 180 36.79 43.81 -2.00
N GLN A 181 35.95 44.73 -2.47
CA GLN A 181 34.55 44.69 -2.23
C GLN A 181 33.92 43.41 -2.82
N LYS A 182 34.32 43.03 -4.04
CA LYS A 182 33.88 41.78 -4.66
C LYS A 182 34.29 40.51 -3.89
N ALA A 183 35.49 40.52 -3.30
CA ALA A 183 35.94 39.44 -2.41
C ALA A 183 35.05 39.35 -1.15
N ASN A 184 34.67 40.47 -0.56
CA ASN A 184 33.79 40.50 0.60
C ASN A 184 32.37 40.07 0.26
N GLU A 185 31.82 40.44 -0.91
CA GLU A 185 30.49 40.01 -1.37
C GLU A 185 30.37 38.50 -1.52
N ILE A 186 31.43 37.81 -1.91
CA ILE A 186 31.40 36.34 -2.09
C ILE A 186 31.72 35.57 -0.80
N ASP A 187 32.37 36.24 0.17
CA ASP A 187 32.79 35.59 1.41
C ASP A 187 31.62 35.38 2.35
N PRO A 188 31.27 34.13 2.69
CA PRO A 188 30.18 33.87 3.61
C PRO A 188 30.39 34.42 5.03
N LEU A 189 31.66 34.58 5.43
CA LEU A 189 32.03 35.05 6.77
C LEU A 189 31.92 36.58 6.94
N GLU A 190 31.87 37.33 5.83
CA GLU A 190 31.67 38.78 5.81
C GLU A 190 30.20 39.20 5.65
N LYS A 191 29.31 38.24 5.45
CA LYS A 191 27.88 38.50 5.45
C LYS A 191 27.43 38.48 6.90
N ASP A 192 26.94 39.64 7.39
CA ASP A 192 26.28 39.72 8.68
C ASP A 192 25.17 38.69 8.71
N HIS A 193 25.23 37.77 9.65
CA HIS A 193 24.16 36.81 9.90
C HIS A 193 23.05 37.58 10.62
N GLU A 194 22.07 38.12 9.83
CA GLU A 194 20.81 38.57 10.37
C GLU A 194 19.97 37.39 10.94
#